data_7d4fc98d5a09be691164ea3826c976c7
#
_entry.id   7d4fc98d5a09be691164ea3826c976c7
#
_cell.length_a   1.000
_cell.length_b   1.000
_cell.length_c   1.000
_cell.angle_alpha   90.00
_cell.angle_beta   90.00
_cell.angle_gamma   90.00
#
_symmetry.space_group_name_H-M   'P 1'
#
loop_
_entity.id
_entity.type
_entity.pdbx_description
1 polymer ?
#
loop_
_entity_poly.entity_id
_entity_poly.type
_entity_poly.pdbx_seq_one_letter_code
_entity_poly.pdbx_strand_id
1 'polypeptide(L)'
;STNSPYTRYGFGSLADQGFGNSKAMGGIAYGLRNGYQINASNPASYTAVDSLTFLFDAGMTLQNANFKEGNIKTNAKNSSFDYLAMQFRLWKRMGMAVGFLPFSTVGYSLSNTSELTKDEDGTVINKTASYAGDGGLQQVFAGVGFKVLDNLSIGANISYIYGDITHSVTTAFSNSSSFSSVRLDKISINDYKLDFGLQYSYKFNKKHVLNFGAVYSLGHSVNGKGYKYNQKWLNGADYPSTQTGDTIT
;
A
#
# COMPACT_ATOMS: atom_id res chain seq x y z
N SER A 1 -2.97 -7.76 5.15
CA SER A 1 -3.00 -6.98 6.39
C SER A 1 -1.59 -6.80 6.94
N THR A 2 -1.36 -5.72 7.66
CA THR A 2 -0.11 -5.44 8.37
C THR A 2 -0.41 -5.16 9.82
N ASN A 3 0.54 -5.47 10.73
CA ASN A 3 0.44 -5.21 12.17
C ASN A 3 1.66 -4.39 12.60
N SER A 4 1.81 -3.20 12.00
CA SER A 4 2.96 -2.35 12.27
C SER A 4 2.52 -0.96 12.75
N PRO A 5 2.98 -0.51 13.94
CA PRO A 5 2.66 0.83 14.45
C PRO A 5 3.20 1.95 13.54
N TYR A 6 4.21 1.67 12.74
CA TYR A 6 4.78 2.64 11.78
C TYR A 6 3.80 3.01 10.66
N THR A 7 2.77 2.17 10.39
CA THR A 7 1.74 2.47 9.40
C THR A 7 0.76 3.56 9.83
N ARG A 8 0.91 4.12 11.02
CA ARG A 8 0.13 5.25 11.52
C ARG A 8 0.37 6.55 10.74
N TYR A 9 1.51 6.67 10.08
CA TYR A 9 1.92 7.92 9.44
C TYR A 9 1.71 7.90 7.92
N GLY A 10 1.31 9.05 7.36
CA GLY A 10 1.11 9.25 5.93
C GLY A 10 0.05 8.30 5.35
N PHE A 11 0.39 7.64 4.28
CA PHE A 11 -0.48 6.65 3.61
C PHE A 11 -0.23 5.20 4.09
N GLY A 12 0.47 5.03 5.21
CA GLY A 12 0.83 3.73 5.74
C GLY A 12 2.15 3.18 5.16
N SER A 13 2.28 1.86 5.16
CA SER A 13 3.43 1.19 4.55
C SER A 13 3.18 1.03 3.05
N LEU A 14 4.06 1.60 2.24
CA LEU A 14 4.02 1.40 0.78
C LEU A 14 4.27 -0.07 0.46
N ALA A 15 3.47 -0.61 -0.45
CA ALA A 15 3.66 -1.96 -0.94
C ALA A 15 4.79 -2.01 -1.96
N ASP A 16 5.49 -3.15 -1.99
CA ASP A 16 6.50 -3.42 -3.02
C ASP A 16 5.82 -3.50 -4.39
N GLN A 17 6.30 -2.71 -5.34
CA GLN A 17 5.79 -2.67 -6.71
C GLN A 17 6.48 -3.69 -7.63
N GLY A 18 7.39 -4.49 -7.08
CA GLY A 18 8.09 -5.54 -7.81
C GLY A 18 7.27 -6.82 -7.93
N PHE A 19 7.38 -7.52 -9.05
CA PHE A 19 6.74 -8.80 -9.34
C PHE A 19 7.77 -9.93 -9.38
N GLY A 20 7.38 -11.13 -8.99
CA GLY A 20 8.14 -12.35 -9.15
C GLY A 20 9.63 -12.20 -8.76
N ASN A 21 10.51 -12.41 -9.72
CA ASN A 21 11.96 -12.37 -9.51
C ASN A 21 12.48 -11.00 -9.10
N SER A 22 11.87 -9.88 -9.55
CA SER A 22 12.32 -8.55 -9.17
C SER A 22 12.13 -8.33 -7.65
N LYS A 23 11.04 -8.83 -7.09
CA LYS A 23 10.78 -8.82 -5.65
C LYS A 23 11.84 -9.64 -4.89
N ALA A 24 12.20 -10.81 -5.39
CA ALA A 24 13.26 -11.64 -4.82
C ALA A 24 14.66 -11.00 -4.92
N MET A 25 14.87 -10.09 -5.87
CA MET A 25 16.12 -9.32 -6.04
C MET A 25 16.09 -7.94 -5.36
N GLY A 26 15.22 -7.73 -4.37
CA GLY A 26 15.11 -6.48 -3.64
C GLY A 26 14.44 -5.34 -4.43
N GLY A 27 13.55 -5.68 -5.38
CA GLY A 27 12.81 -4.70 -6.17
C GLY A 27 13.57 -4.13 -7.39
N ILE A 28 14.75 -4.65 -7.73
CA ILE A 28 15.51 -4.23 -8.92
C ILE A 28 14.75 -4.67 -10.17
N ALA A 29 14.25 -3.71 -10.94
CA ALA A 29 13.40 -4.02 -12.08
C ALA A 29 13.60 -3.12 -13.30
N TYR A 30 14.16 -1.90 -13.17
CA TYR A 30 14.16 -0.93 -14.27
C TYR A 30 14.90 -1.42 -15.52
N GLY A 31 16.03 -2.09 -15.33
CA GLY A 31 16.79 -2.73 -16.42
C GLY A 31 16.37 -4.16 -16.73
N LEU A 32 15.46 -4.74 -15.95
CA LEU A 32 15.04 -6.14 -16.13
C LEU A 32 14.21 -6.26 -17.41
N ARG A 33 14.71 -7.10 -18.34
CA ARG A 33 14.08 -7.37 -19.63
C ARG A 33 14.00 -8.86 -19.85
N ASN A 34 12.83 -9.43 -19.69
CA ASN A 34 12.59 -10.86 -19.83
C ASN A 34 11.24 -11.07 -20.55
N GLY A 35 11.21 -11.94 -21.56
CA GLY A 35 9.99 -12.26 -22.32
C GLY A 35 9.00 -13.17 -21.59
N TYR A 36 9.39 -13.74 -20.45
CA TYR A 36 8.60 -14.68 -19.66
C TYR A 36 8.16 -14.13 -18.31
N GLN A 37 8.36 -12.84 -18.08
CA GLN A 37 8.05 -12.20 -16.80
C GLN A 37 7.50 -10.80 -17.00
N ILE A 38 6.45 -10.47 -16.23
CA ILE A 38 5.86 -9.14 -16.23
C ILE A 38 6.69 -8.21 -15.34
N ASN A 39 7.07 -7.06 -15.87
CA ASN A 39 7.79 -6.02 -15.14
C ASN A 39 7.01 -4.69 -15.20
N ALA A 40 6.09 -4.50 -14.27
CA ALA A 40 5.26 -3.30 -14.17
C ALA A 40 6.06 -2.05 -13.79
N SER A 41 7.26 -2.22 -13.20
CA SER A 41 8.12 -1.10 -12.77
C SER A 41 8.73 -0.33 -13.95
N ASN A 42 8.84 -0.95 -15.15
CA ASN A 42 9.29 -0.25 -16.35
C ASN A 42 8.45 -0.68 -17.56
N PRO A 43 7.53 0.17 -18.05
CA PRO A 43 6.62 -0.19 -19.15
C PRO A 43 7.33 -0.45 -20.48
N ALA A 44 8.56 0.02 -20.68
CA ALA A 44 9.34 -0.31 -21.88
C ALA A 44 9.64 -1.82 -22.00
N SER A 45 9.64 -2.55 -20.85
CA SER A 45 9.87 -4.00 -20.80
C SER A 45 8.76 -4.83 -21.46
N TYR A 46 7.55 -4.28 -21.62
CA TYR A 46 6.42 -5.00 -22.22
C TYR A 46 6.68 -5.42 -23.66
N THR A 47 7.63 -4.76 -24.33
CA THR A 47 8.06 -5.13 -25.68
C THR A 47 8.92 -6.39 -25.72
N ALA A 48 9.32 -6.94 -24.56
CA ALA A 48 10.14 -8.16 -24.48
C ALA A 48 9.31 -9.43 -24.66
N VAL A 49 7.99 -9.39 -24.48
CA VAL A 49 7.12 -10.56 -24.64
C VAL A 49 7.13 -11.06 -26.09
N ASP A 50 7.22 -12.38 -26.27
CA ASP A 50 7.20 -12.99 -27.60
C ASP A 50 5.84 -12.94 -28.27
N SER A 51 5.82 -13.08 -29.60
CA SER A 51 4.58 -13.19 -30.35
C SER A 51 3.82 -14.45 -29.94
N LEU A 52 2.49 -14.36 -29.90
CA LEU A 52 1.57 -15.44 -29.47
C LEU A 52 1.74 -15.86 -28.01
N THR A 53 2.41 -15.07 -27.20
CA THR A 53 2.59 -15.31 -25.77
C THR A 53 1.65 -14.42 -24.96
N PHE A 54 0.93 -15.07 -24.07
CA PHE A 54 0.13 -14.42 -23.01
C PHE A 54 0.74 -14.79 -21.67
N LEU A 55 1.10 -13.78 -20.89
CA LEU A 55 1.62 -13.97 -19.55
C LEU A 55 0.55 -13.60 -18.54
N PHE A 56 0.39 -14.47 -17.56
CA PHE A 56 -0.44 -14.24 -16.37
C PHE A 56 0.43 -14.47 -15.14
N ASP A 57 0.43 -13.52 -14.23
CA ASP A 57 1.24 -13.56 -13.01
C ASP A 57 0.42 -13.10 -11.82
N ALA A 58 0.50 -13.83 -10.71
CA ALA A 58 -0.19 -13.52 -9.47
C ALA A 58 0.72 -13.81 -8.28
N GLY A 59 0.73 -12.93 -7.31
CA GLY A 59 1.55 -13.03 -6.12
C GLY A 59 0.74 -12.98 -4.84
N MET A 60 1.17 -13.78 -3.85
CA MET A 60 0.68 -13.75 -2.48
C MET A 60 1.85 -13.84 -1.52
N THR A 61 1.79 -13.09 -0.43
CA THR A 61 2.78 -13.16 0.65
C THR A 61 2.15 -13.72 1.92
N LEU A 62 2.82 -14.70 2.50
CA LEU A 62 2.54 -15.21 3.83
C LEU A 62 3.66 -14.75 4.76
N GLN A 63 3.32 -13.97 5.76
CA GLN A 63 4.26 -13.44 6.74
C GLN A 63 4.01 -14.09 8.10
N ASN A 64 5.08 -14.59 8.71
CA ASN A 64 5.07 -15.04 10.10
C ASN A 64 6.14 -14.23 10.86
N ALA A 65 5.70 -13.28 11.67
CA ALA A 65 6.57 -12.39 12.43
C ALA A 65 6.54 -12.72 13.91
N ASN A 66 7.70 -12.87 14.51
CA ASN A 66 7.86 -13.04 15.94
C ASN A 66 8.37 -11.75 16.56
N PHE A 67 7.58 -11.16 17.43
CA PHE A 67 7.95 -9.97 18.20
C PHE A 67 8.39 -10.39 19.59
N LYS A 68 9.47 -9.79 20.08
CA LYS A 68 9.98 -10.02 21.43
C LYS A 68 10.30 -8.67 22.07
N GLU A 69 9.70 -8.43 23.23
CA GLU A 69 10.00 -7.28 24.08
C GLU A 69 10.22 -7.80 25.50
N GLY A 70 11.44 -7.75 26.00
CA GLY A 70 11.82 -8.35 27.27
C GLY A 70 11.50 -9.85 27.30
N ASN A 71 10.61 -10.26 28.20
CA ASN A 71 10.14 -11.65 28.33
C ASN A 71 8.86 -11.95 27.56
N ILE A 72 8.22 -10.94 26.97
CA ILE A 72 6.98 -11.09 26.22
C ILE A 72 7.33 -11.48 24.79
N LYS A 73 6.74 -12.57 24.30
CA LYS A 73 6.86 -13.03 22.92
C LYS A 73 5.48 -13.06 22.30
N THR A 74 5.31 -12.42 21.13
CA THR A 74 4.05 -12.43 20.38
C THR A 74 4.35 -12.86 18.96
N ASN A 75 3.53 -13.77 18.43
CA ASN A 75 3.59 -14.20 17.05
C ASN A 75 2.42 -13.58 16.27
N ALA A 76 2.72 -12.97 15.14
CA ALA A 76 1.72 -12.44 14.21
C ALA A 76 1.85 -13.13 12.86
N LYS A 77 0.76 -13.71 12.38
CA LYS A 77 0.65 -14.32 11.07
C LYS A 77 -0.23 -13.44 10.19
N ASN A 78 0.31 -13.01 9.07
CA ASN A 78 -0.39 -12.20 8.10
C ASN A 78 -0.36 -12.87 6.73
N SER A 79 -1.45 -12.75 6.00
CA SER A 79 -1.51 -13.07 4.58
C SER A 79 -1.89 -11.80 3.81
N SER A 80 -1.22 -11.56 2.70
CA SER A 80 -1.54 -10.46 1.80
C SER A 80 -1.55 -10.92 0.36
N PHE A 81 -2.46 -10.35 -0.40
CA PHE A 81 -2.44 -10.36 -1.84
C PHE A 81 -1.40 -9.34 -2.31
N ASP A 82 -0.51 -9.72 -3.21
CA ASP A 82 0.57 -8.85 -3.67
C ASP A 82 0.26 -8.22 -5.02
N TYR A 83 -0.15 -9.01 -6.00
CA TYR A 83 -0.47 -8.52 -7.34
C TYR A 83 -1.20 -9.56 -8.18
N LEU A 84 -1.88 -9.04 -9.20
CA LEU A 84 -2.42 -9.80 -10.32
C LEU A 84 -2.12 -9.03 -11.58
N ALA A 85 -1.47 -9.64 -12.56
CA ALA A 85 -1.12 -8.96 -13.79
C ALA A 85 -1.20 -9.87 -15.00
N MET A 86 -1.44 -9.25 -16.14
CA MET A 86 -1.46 -9.90 -17.44
C MET A 86 -0.65 -9.07 -18.42
N GLN A 87 0.09 -9.74 -19.31
CA GLN A 87 0.87 -9.10 -20.36
C GLN A 87 0.73 -9.89 -21.66
N PHE A 88 0.60 -9.18 -22.76
CA PHE A 88 0.48 -9.75 -24.09
C PHE A 88 1.03 -8.82 -25.16
N ARG A 89 1.33 -9.37 -26.33
CA ARG A 89 1.77 -8.60 -27.47
C ARG A 89 0.56 -8.13 -28.29
N LEU A 90 0.48 -6.83 -28.54
CA LEU A 90 -0.55 -6.24 -29.41
C LEU A 90 -0.13 -6.32 -30.90
N TRP A 91 1.12 -5.89 -31.21
CA TRP A 91 1.71 -5.92 -32.56
C TRP A 91 3.19 -6.32 -32.49
N LYS A 92 3.83 -6.47 -33.66
CA LYS A 92 5.25 -6.87 -33.77
C LYS A 92 6.21 -6.06 -32.90
N ARG A 93 5.91 -4.77 -32.65
CA ARG A 93 6.75 -3.85 -31.89
C ARG A 93 6.10 -3.31 -30.63
N MET A 94 4.89 -3.78 -30.29
CA MET A 94 4.11 -3.24 -29.19
C MET A 94 3.60 -4.34 -28.26
N GLY A 95 3.89 -4.17 -26.97
CA GLY A 95 3.34 -5.00 -25.89
C GLY A 95 2.48 -4.18 -24.95
N MET A 96 1.55 -4.82 -24.28
CA MET A 96 0.65 -4.23 -23.30
C MET A 96 0.65 -5.07 -22.03
N ALA A 97 0.53 -4.40 -20.88
CA ALA A 97 0.25 -5.06 -19.62
C ALA A 97 -0.87 -4.33 -18.88
N VAL A 98 -1.64 -5.09 -18.12
CA VAL A 98 -2.66 -4.59 -17.20
C VAL A 98 -2.53 -5.34 -15.88
N GLY A 99 -2.85 -4.70 -14.78
CA GLY A 99 -2.77 -5.37 -13.49
C GLY A 99 -3.39 -4.59 -12.35
N PHE A 100 -3.46 -5.30 -11.24
CA PHE A 100 -3.99 -4.83 -9.97
C PHE A 100 -3.01 -5.19 -8.86
N LEU A 101 -2.71 -4.24 -7.98
CA LEU A 101 -1.80 -4.44 -6.84
C LEU A 101 -2.12 -3.46 -5.71
N PRO A 102 -1.81 -3.80 -4.45
CA PRO A 102 -1.84 -2.85 -3.36
C PRO A 102 -0.80 -1.73 -3.61
N PHE A 103 -1.18 -0.48 -3.31
CA PHE A 103 -0.26 0.65 -3.31
C PHE A 103 0.30 0.89 -1.90
N SER A 104 -0.58 0.83 -0.90
CA SER A 104 -0.18 0.93 0.51
C SER A 104 -1.11 0.15 1.41
N THR A 105 -0.66 -0.14 2.62
CA THR A 105 -1.45 -0.81 3.65
C THR A 105 -1.29 -0.12 4.99
N VAL A 106 -2.41 0.02 5.71
CA VAL A 106 -2.47 0.50 7.09
C VAL A 106 -3.05 -0.60 7.95
N GLY A 107 -2.41 -0.88 9.08
CA GLY A 107 -2.91 -1.85 10.04
C GLY A 107 -2.13 -1.76 11.34
N TYR A 108 -2.73 -1.19 12.37
CA TYR A 108 -2.17 -1.16 13.71
C TYR A 108 -3.29 -1.09 14.76
N SER A 109 -2.99 -1.64 15.93
CA SER A 109 -3.83 -1.51 17.12
C SER A 109 -2.91 -1.42 18.34
N LEU A 110 -2.95 -0.30 19.02
CA LEU A 110 -2.12 0.01 20.17
C LEU A 110 -3.01 0.51 21.29
N SER A 111 -2.79 0.09 22.52
CA SER A 111 -3.46 0.62 23.69
C SER A 111 -2.44 0.95 24.77
N ASN A 112 -2.69 2.04 25.46
CA ASN A 112 -1.90 2.45 26.61
C ASN A 112 -2.87 2.81 27.75
N THR A 113 -2.65 2.21 28.91
CA THR A 113 -3.41 2.49 30.13
C THR A 113 -2.49 3.19 31.12
N SER A 114 -2.95 4.33 31.62
CA SER A 114 -2.26 5.13 32.62
C SER A 114 -3.20 5.44 33.78
N GLU A 115 -2.66 5.40 34.98
CA GLU A 115 -3.35 5.92 36.16
C GLU A 115 -3.50 7.45 36.04
N LEU A 116 -4.70 7.97 36.25
CA LEU A 116 -4.98 9.39 36.14
C LEU A 116 -5.07 10.07 37.53
N THR A 117 -5.90 9.53 38.39
CA THR A 117 -6.18 10.05 39.76
C THR A 117 -6.90 8.98 40.59
N LYS A 118 -7.12 9.28 41.85
CA LYS A 118 -7.98 8.47 42.72
C LYS A 118 -9.30 9.19 42.93
N ASP A 119 -10.38 8.46 42.96
CA ASP A 119 -11.71 8.97 43.32
C ASP A 119 -11.80 9.29 44.82
N GLU A 120 -12.88 9.94 45.27
CA GLU A 120 -13.09 10.27 46.69
C GLU A 120 -13.07 9.04 47.61
N ASP A 121 -13.43 7.88 47.07
CA ASP A 121 -13.36 6.57 47.74
C ASP A 121 -11.97 5.90 47.69
N GLY A 122 -10.97 6.57 47.13
CA GLY A 122 -9.61 6.05 46.99
C GLY A 122 -9.42 5.06 45.82
N THR A 123 -10.46 4.83 45.01
CA THR A 123 -10.39 3.95 43.83
C THR A 123 -9.57 4.62 42.72
N VAL A 124 -8.62 3.89 42.16
CA VAL A 124 -7.77 4.39 41.05
C VAL A 124 -8.60 4.51 39.79
N ILE A 125 -8.64 5.71 39.21
CA ILE A 125 -9.23 5.97 37.91
C ILE A 125 -8.14 5.79 36.84
N ASN A 126 -8.32 4.80 35.99
CA ASN A 126 -7.44 4.53 34.85
C ASN A 126 -8.00 5.14 33.57
N LYS A 127 -7.10 5.76 32.78
CA LYS A 127 -7.37 6.22 31.43
C LYS A 127 -6.74 5.23 30.46
N THR A 128 -7.56 4.64 29.59
CA THR A 128 -7.10 3.81 28.48
C THR A 128 -7.25 4.57 27.17
N ALA A 129 -6.13 4.82 26.48
CA ALA A 129 -6.11 5.38 25.15
C ALA A 129 -5.78 4.28 24.14
N SER A 130 -6.71 3.99 23.25
CA SER A 130 -6.54 3.00 22.17
C SER A 130 -6.44 3.70 20.83
N TYR A 131 -5.44 3.33 20.06
CA TYR A 131 -5.16 3.84 18.71
C TYR A 131 -5.26 2.68 17.75
N ALA A 132 -6.12 2.78 16.77
CA ALA A 132 -6.22 1.78 15.72
C ALA A 132 -6.22 2.46 14.35
N GLY A 133 -5.70 1.78 13.37
CA GLY A 133 -5.77 2.20 11.97
C GLY A 133 -5.97 0.99 11.09
N ASP A 134 -6.78 1.18 10.06
CA ASP A 134 -7.11 0.15 9.09
C ASP A 134 -7.32 0.74 7.71
N GLY A 135 -7.12 -0.08 6.68
CA GLY A 135 -7.32 0.28 5.30
C GLY A 135 -6.06 0.24 4.46
N GLY A 136 -6.02 1.08 3.44
CA GLY A 136 -4.91 1.19 2.50
C GLY A 136 -5.38 1.54 1.10
N LEU A 137 -4.41 1.75 0.22
CA LEU A 137 -4.66 2.16 -1.15
C LEU A 137 -4.42 0.98 -2.10
N GLN A 138 -5.25 0.89 -3.11
CA GLN A 138 -5.16 -0.07 -4.21
C GLN A 138 -4.77 0.66 -5.49
N GLN A 139 -4.12 -0.06 -6.41
CA GLN A 139 -3.70 0.46 -7.70
C GLN A 139 -4.13 -0.50 -8.80
N VAL A 140 -4.80 0.03 -9.80
CA VAL A 140 -5.03 -0.64 -11.09
C VAL A 140 -4.16 0.07 -12.12
N PHE A 141 -3.44 -0.66 -12.94
CA PHE A 141 -2.63 -0.07 -14.00
C PHE A 141 -2.90 -0.69 -15.36
N ALA A 142 -2.71 0.10 -16.38
CA ALA A 142 -2.61 -0.33 -17.76
C ALA A 142 -1.45 0.40 -18.43
N GLY A 143 -0.68 -0.32 -19.22
CA GLY A 143 0.48 0.26 -19.86
C GLY A 143 0.81 -0.37 -21.18
N VAL A 144 1.55 0.39 -21.98
CA VAL A 144 2.01 -0.01 -23.30
C VAL A 144 3.51 0.23 -23.44
N GLY A 145 4.16 -0.68 -24.11
CA GLY A 145 5.55 -0.55 -24.50
C GLY A 145 5.69 -0.59 -26.02
N PHE A 146 6.56 0.23 -26.57
CA PHE A 146 6.84 0.29 -27.99
C PHE A 146 8.34 0.18 -28.27
N LYS A 147 8.70 -0.72 -29.17
CA LYS A 147 10.07 -0.91 -29.63
C LYS A 147 10.38 0.08 -30.77
N VAL A 148 11.05 1.18 -30.45
CA VAL A 148 11.43 2.23 -31.40
C VAL A 148 12.51 1.72 -32.34
N LEU A 149 13.59 1.15 -31.78
CA LEU A 149 14.66 0.47 -32.49
C LEU A 149 14.79 -0.96 -31.95
N ASP A 150 15.57 -1.80 -32.61
CA ASP A 150 15.73 -3.18 -32.16
C ASP A 150 16.39 -3.31 -30.78
N ASN A 151 17.11 -2.29 -30.37
CA ASN A 151 17.80 -2.17 -29.10
C ASN A 151 17.20 -1.11 -28.17
N LEU A 152 16.20 -0.32 -28.59
CA LEU A 152 15.60 0.76 -27.81
C LEU A 152 14.09 0.60 -27.72
N SER A 153 13.58 0.56 -26.51
CA SER A 153 12.15 0.51 -26.20
C SER A 153 11.75 1.64 -25.27
N ILE A 154 10.59 2.18 -25.50
CA ILE A 154 9.93 3.17 -24.62
C ILE A 154 8.59 2.61 -24.16
N GLY A 155 8.04 3.15 -23.10
CA GLY A 155 6.73 2.74 -22.63
C GLY A 155 6.09 3.76 -21.71
N ALA A 156 4.79 3.60 -21.49
CA ALA A 156 4.04 4.40 -20.54
C ALA A 156 3.03 3.53 -19.80
N ASN A 157 2.89 3.78 -18.50
CA ASN A 157 1.83 3.26 -17.63
C ASN A 157 0.93 4.40 -17.18
N ILE A 158 -0.37 4.16 -17.20
CA ILE A 158 -1.34 4.91 -16.44
C ILE A 158 -1.84 4.02 -15.30
N SER A 159 -1.86 4.54 -14.10
CA SER A 159 -2.35 3.86 -12.91
C SER A 159 -3.43 4.69 -12.23
N TYR A 160 -4.46 4.04 -11.74
CA TYR A 160 -5.48 4.64 -10.89
C TYR A 160 -5.32 4.12 -9.48
N ILE A 161 -5.13 5.03 -8.53
CA ILE A 161 -4.90 4.74 -7.11
C ILE A 161 -6.15 5.16 -6.35
N TYR A 162 -6.72 4.25 -5.57
CA TYR A 162 -7.92 4.50 -4.80
C TYR A 162 -7.94 3.73 -3.49
N GLY A 163 -8.68 4.23 -2.53
CA GLY A 163 -8.90 3.55 -1.26
C GLY A 163 -9.16 4.48 -0.10
N ASP A 164 -9.42 3.87 1.03
CA ASP A 164 -9.74 4.54 2.28
C ASP A 164 -8.75 4.13 3.37
N ILE A 165 -8.36 5.11 4.17
CA ILE A 165 -7.56 4.92 5.37
C ILE A 165 -8.35 5.49 6.54
N THR A 166 -8.56 4.68 7.57
CA THR A 166 -9.29 5.08 8.77
C THR A 166 -8.37 5.00 9.97
N HIS A 167 -8.27 6.09 10.72
CA HIS A 167 -7.59 6.15 12.00
C HIS A 167 -8.61 6.39 13.10
N SER A 168 -8.58 5.59 14.14
CA SER A 168 -9.44 5.74 15.30
C SER A 168 -8.63 5.97 16.56
N VAL A 169 -9.09 6.89 17.39
CA VAL A 169 -8.58 7.14 18.74
C VAL A 169 -9.73 7.02 19.70
N THR A 170 -9.67 6.02 20.56
CA THR A 170 -10.67 5.79 21.61
C THR A 170 -10.04 6.12 22.95
N THR A 171 -10.69 6.97 23.73
CA THR A 171 -10.28 7.26 25.10
C THR A 171 -11.40 6.81 26.02
N ALA A 172 -11.09 5.87 26.91
CA ALA A 172 -12.04 5.33 27.91
C ALA A 172 -11.47 5.53 29.32
N PHE A 173 -12.36 5.69 30.27
CA PHE A 173 -12.06 5.80 31.69
C PHE A 173 -12.70 4.66 32.47
N SER A 174 -12.07 4.22 33.56
CA SER A 174 -12.59 3.11 34.39
C SER A 174 -13.81 3.50 35.26
N ASN A 175 -14.07 4.80 35.40
CA ASN A 175 -15.21 5.32 36.17
C ASN A 175 -16.47 5.35 35.30
N SER A 176 -17.59 4.84 35.82
CA SER A 176 -18.90 4.84 35.15
C SER A 176 -19.50 6.24 34.92
N SER A 177 -19.10 7.23 35.72
CA SER A 177 -19.55 8.63 35.58
C SER A 177 -18.76 9.43 34.55
N SER A 178 -17.73 8.82 33.92
CA SER A 178 -16.88 9.50 32.96
C SER A 178 -17.36 9.26 31.53
N PHE A 179 -17.06 10.23 30.64
CA PHE A 179 -17.35 10.11 29.22
C PHE A 179 -16.18 9.47 28.49
N SER A 180 -16.45 8.42 27.75
CA SER A 180 -15.54 7.89 26.75
C SER A 180 -15.69 8.67 25.45
N SER A 181 -14.61 8.85 24.71
CA SER A 181 -14.63 9.52 23.42
C SER A 181 -14.02 8.64 22.34
N VAL A 182 -14.65 8.69 21.17
CA VAL A 182 -14.14 8.04 19.95
C VAL A 182 -13.98 9.12 18.88
N ARG A 183 -12.78 9.23 18.35
CA ARG A 183 -12.45 10.06 17.20
C ARG A 183 -12.08 9.17 16.04
N LEU A 184 -12.72 9.39 14.91
CA LEU A 184 -12.43 8.73 13.64
C LEU A 184 -11.97 9.76 12.62
N ASP A 185 -10.79 9.53 12.05
CA ASP A 185 -10.27 10.32 10.94
C ASP A 185 -10.21 9.38 9.73
N LYS A 186 -11.06 9.60 8.72
CA LYS A 186 -11.08 8.84 7.47
C LYS A 186 -10.52 9.69 6.35
N ILE A 187 -9.59 9.15 5.60
CA ILE A 187 -9.00 9.76 4.40
C ILE A 187 -9.36 8.87 3.22
N SER A 188 -10.09 9.43 2.25
CA SER A 188 -10.42 8.78 0.98
C SER A 188 -9.56 9.39 -0.13
N ILE A 189 -8.86 8.55 -0.87
CA ILE A 189 -7.96 8.96 -1.96
C ILE A 189 -8.46 8.38 -3.26
N ASN A 190 -8.53 9.24 -4.29
CA ASN A 190 -8.79 8.84 -5.66
C ASN A 190 -7.86 9.67 -6.55
N ASP A 191 -6.87 9.03 -7.13
CA ASP A 191 -5.84 9.73 -7.88
C ASP A 191 -5.29 8.87 -9.03
N TYR A 192 -4.54 9.48 -9.93
CA TYR A 192 -3.87 8.78 -11.03
C TYR A 192 -2.36 8.97 -10.94
N LYS A 193 -1.62 8.07 -11.58
CA LYS A 193 -0.17 8.11 -11.69
C LYS A 193 0.23 7.80 -13.12
N LEU A 194 1.19 8.56 -13.65
CA LEU A 194 1.75 8.35 -14.97
C LEU A 194 3.25 8.04 -14.86
N ASP A 195 3.66 6.92 -15.41
CA ASP A 195 5.06 6.49 -15.46
C ASP A 195 5.50 6.33 -16.91
N PHE A 196 6.66 6.87 -17.24
CA PHE A 196 7.31 6.70 -18.53
C PHE A 196 8.58 5.87 -18.37
N GLY A 197 8.73 4.88 -19.20
CA GLY A 197 9.87 3.96 -19.16
C GLY A 197 10.70 3.99 -20.42
N LEU A 198 11.99 3.75 -20.24
CA LEU A 198 12.96 3.58 -21.31
C LEU A 198 13.82 2.38 -21.01
N GLN A 199 14.08 1.56 -22.02
CA GLN A 199 15.08 0.48 -21.96
C GLN A 199 15.94 0.48 -23.20
N TYR A 200 17.26 0.38 -22.98
CA TYR A 200 18.27 0.24 -24.03
C TYR A 200 19.09 -1.03 -23.79
N SER A 201 19.16 -1.89 -24.83
CA SER A 201 19.88 -3.17 -24.79
C SER A 201 21.14 -3.07 -25.64
N TYR A 202 22.31 -3.23 -25.02
CA TYR A 202 23.58 -3.24 -25.70
C TYR A 202 24.15 -4.67 -25.76
N LYS A 203 24.41 -5.17 -26.96
CA LYS A 203 25.00 -6.50 -27.19
C LYS A 203 26.49 -6.36 -27.31
N PHE A 204 27.23 -6.79 -26.30
CA PHE A 204 28.70 -6.82 -26.32
C PHE A 204 29.24 -7.89 -27.30
N ASN A 205 28.61 -9.06 -27.24
CA ASN A 205 28.92 -10.18 -28.12
C ASN A 205 27.72 -11.15 -28.19
N LYS A 206 27.86 -12.32 -28.81
CA LYS A 206 26.78 -13.30 -28.93
C LYS A 206 26.27 -13.85 -27.57
N LYS A 207 27.04 -13.70 -26.50
CA LYS A 207 26.72 -14.28 -25.17
C LYS A 207 26.33 -13.23 -24.11
N HIS A 208 26.71 -11.97 -24.28
CA HIS A 208 26.51 -10.93 -23.25
C HIS A 208 25.69 -9.78 -23.79
N VAL A 209 24.61 -9.51 -23.08
CA VAL A 209 23.70 -8.39 -23.32
C VAL A 209 23.60 -7.56 -22.03
N LEU A 210 23.80 -6.27 -22.14
CA LEU A 210 23.64 -5.32 -21.05
C LEU A 210 22.35 -4.50 -21.29
N ASN A 211 21.46 -4.48 -20.32
CA ASN A 211 20.23 -3.72 -20.39
C ASN A 211 20.30 -2.52 -19.43
N PHE A 212 20.11 -1.35 -19.97
CA PHE A 212 19.91 -0.11 -19.20
C PHE A 212 18.42 0.20 -19.15
N GLY A 213 17.92 0.59 -17.98
CA GLY A 213 16.54 1.00 -17.81
C GLY A 213 16.43 2.27 -16.99
N ALA A 214 15.54 3.15 -17.41
CA ALA A 214 15.17 4.37 -16.69
C ALA A 214 13.65 4.51 -16.66
N VAL A 215 13.14 5.06 -15.56
CA VAL A 215 11.72 5.35 -15.38
C VAL A 215 11.57 6.75 -14.81
N TYR A 216 10.62 7.48 -15.35
CA TYR A 216 10.23 8.81 -14.87
C TYR A 216 8.76 8.82 -14.54
N SER A 217 8.42 9.18 -13.30
CA SER A 217 7.06 9.35 -12.82
C SER A 217 6.70 10.83 -12.74
N LEU A 218 5.57 11.22 -13.32
CA LEU A 218 5.06 12.58 -13.20
C LEU A 218 4.55 12.80 -11.78
N GLY A 219 5.14 13.78 -11.10
CA GLY A 219 4.70 14.21 -9.77
C GLY A 219 3.55 15.22 -9.88
N HIS A 220 2.52 15.05 -9.06
CA HIS A 220 1.43 16.02 -8.87
C HIS A 220 0.88 15.93 -7.44
N SER A 221 0.03 16.86 -7.08
CA SER A 221 -0.62 16.84 -5.75
C SER A 221 -1.70 15.76 -5.72
N VAL A 222 -1.68 14.95 -4.66
CA VAL A 222 -2.64 13.86 -4.48
C VAL A 222 -4.01 14.43 -4.10
N ASN A 223 -5.05 13.99 -4.82
CA ASN A 223 -6.43 14.35 -4.54
C ASN A 223 -7.01 13.41 -3.47
N GLY A 224 -7.46 13.99 -2.36
CA GLY A 224 -8.05 13.24 -1.25
C GLY A 224 -9.10 14.05 -0.51
N LYS A 225 -10.04 13.33 0.12
CA LYS A 225 -11.06 13.92 1.00
C LYS A 225 -10.86 13.38 2.40
N GLY A 226 -10.80 14.29 3.39
CA GLY A 226 -10.72 13.94 4.80
C GLY A 226 -12.07 14.09 5.48
N TYR A 227 -12.43 13.12 6.31
CA TYR A 227 -13.62 13.16 7.16
C TYR A 227 -13.18 12.99 8.60
N LYS A 228 -13.62 13.88 9.48
CA LYS A 228 -13.43 13.77 10.92
C LYS A 228 -14.76 13.51 11.59
N TYR A 229 -14.75 12.57 12.49
CA TYR A 229 -15.94 12.17 13.22
C TYR A 229 -15.60 12.00 14.69
N ASN A 230 -16.32 12.71 15.58
CA ASN A 230 -16.12 12.67 17.01
C ASN A 230 -17.42 12.23 17.69
N GLN A 231 -17.31 11.26 18.58
CA GLN A 231 -18.42 10.81 19.43
C GLN A 231 -17.99 10.83 20.89
N LYS A 232 -18.91 11.19 21.76
CA LYS A 232 -18.75 11.07 23.21
C LYS A 232 -19.86 10.16 23.75
N TRP A 233 -19.49 9.27 24.62
CA TRP A 233 -20.37 8.28 25.24
C TRP A 233 -20.25 8.39 26.75
N LEU A 234 -21.36 8.40 27.45
CA LEU A 234 -21.35 8.14 28.89
C LEU A 234 -21.10 6.63 29.07
N ASN A 235 -20.19 6.26 29.97
CA ASN A 235 -19.91 4.84 30.24
C ASN A 235 -21.21 4.13 30.70
N GLY A 236 -21.55 3.03 29.96
CA GLY A 236 -22.76 2.27 30.18
C GLY A 236 -24.01 2.78 29.43
N ALA A 237 -23.89 3.81 28.59
CA ALA A 237 -25.00 4.26 27.74
C ALA A 237 -25.00 3.52 26.39
N ASP A 238 -26.18 3.17 25.88
CA ASP A 238 -26.35 2.49 24.60
C ASP A 238 -26.18 3.43 23.40
N TYR A 239 -26.24 4.75 23.59
CA TYR A 239 -26.17 5.75 22.54
C TYR A 239 -25.16 6.85 22.84
N PRO A 240 -24.48 7.43 21.81
CA PRO A 240 -23.56 8.53 22.00
C PRO A 240 -24.28 9.78 22.52
N SER A 241 -23.69 10.42 23.52
CA SER A 241 -24.23 11.66 24.10
C SER A 241 -24.05 12.86 23.16
N THR A 242 -23.03 12.85 22.33
CA THR A 242 -22.75 13.91 21.36
C THR A 242 -22.05 13.31 20.14
N GLN A 243 -22.45 13.77 18.97
CA GLN A 243 -21.89 13.36 17.69
C GLN A 243 -21.62 14.59 16.83
N THR A 244 -20.40 14.72 16.33
CA THR A 244 -20.00 15.83 15.44
C THR A 244 -19.16 15.27 14.31
N GLY A 245 -19.49 15.64 13.08
CA GLY A 245 -18.73 15.24 11.89
C GLY A 245 -18.39 16.45 11.03
N ASP A 246 -17.16 16.52 10.55
CA ASP A 246 -16.66 17.55 9.61
C ASP A 246 -15.99 16.89 8.41
N THR A 247 -16.19 17.50 7.24
CA THR A 247 -15.49 17.13 6.00
C THR A 247 -14.39 18.14 5.74
N ILE A 248 -13.17 17.65 5.55
CA ILE A 248 -12.02 18.47 5.17
C ILE A 248 -11.67 18.12 3.73
N THR A 249 -11.79 19.08 2.83
CA THR A 249 -11.39 18.98 1.41
C THR A 249 -9.97 19.48 1.22
#